data_4f063746e0537c3294abcf110940dd82
#
_entry.id   4f063746e0537c3294abcf110940dd82
#
_cell.length_a   1.000
_cell.length_b   1.000
_cell.length_c   1.000
_cell.angle_alpha   90.00
_cell.angle_beta   90.00
_cell.angle_gamma   90.00
#
_symmetry.space_group_name_H-M   'P 1'
#
loop_
_entity.id
_entity.type
_entity.pdbx_description
1 polymer ?
#
loop_
_entity_poly.entity_id
_entity_poly.type
_entity_poly.pdbx_seq_one_letter_code
_entity_poly.pdbx_strand_id
1 'polypeptide(L)'
;MKKRFMSCLLATAMVITSLTACGGGKSTTTDTTAAAGGDAKETTAGEAAGDTKAESGDRKKVVFWYSHTGDEAACFENAIKAYNESQDKYFVEGLSVSDKQKIIVSISGNEAPDVIEVSNQDVLSYATHGLVESISDLAAADNYDLPGVFSNQSLEANTLDGTVYGAPLASMIIQMFYNKDILEEIGYTEPPKTMEELYEMAVKATEVDDKGTITRLGYPLFPLASARQELIYAFGGKWWSDDGLTLTPDDPAILDSLKMNIDFRSQYGIEKVQEFVATANTNRYTENDMFFAGKQLFRFDGTWMAAMMKNFNSDVNYGVALIPGTEAHPEIAGTSRYETNSLSIPVVANEKEGAWDFVKYFTNSEATKELLIGMANLPTQLALYDDPDILAQPNFDMFIEALKTENGIQYAKIEDLAKYTSLIEEYLDYAYNGMQTPEEAMKGLADQAKMLQ
;
A
#
# COMPACT_ATOMS: atom_id res chain seq x y z
N MET A 1 17.54 -43.32 -46.61
CA MET A 1 16.73 -44.41 -46.04
C MET A 1 15.78 -43.76 -45.04
N LYS A 2 14.61 -43.41 -45.37
CA LYS A 2 13.25 -44.01 -45.22
C LYS A 2 13.02 -44.71 -43.87
N LYS A 3 12.13 -44.13 -43.04
CA LYS A 3 10.92 -44.67 -42.41
C LYS A 3 10.51 -43.68 -41.29
N ARG A 4 9.44 -42.96 -41.30
CA ARG A 4 7.98 -43.18 -41.35
C ARG A 4 7.34 -43.55 -39.98
N PHE A 5 6.42 -42.60 -39.54
CA PHE A 5 5.09 -42.77 -38.86
C PHE A 5 5.08 -43.16 -37.40
N MET A 6 4.28 -42.54 -36.50
CA MET A 6 2.80 -42.56 -36.55
C MET A 6 2.21 -41.58 -35.50
N SER A 7 1.20 -40.84 -35.95
CA SER A 7 0.28 -40.05 -35.11
C SER A 7 -0.66 -40.96 -34.32
N CYS A 8 -1.11 -40.56 -33.14
CA CYS A 8 -2.36 -40.97 -32.55
C CYS A 8 -3.09 -39.82 -31.89
N LEU A 9 -4.16 -39.38 -32.54
CA LEU A 9 -5.27 -38.62 -31.99
C LEU A 9 -6.09 -39.60 -31.12
N LEU A 10 -6.54 -39.16 -29.95
CA LEU A 10 -7.73 -39.71 -29.28
C LEU A 10 -8.55 -38.56 -28.68
N ALA A 11 -9.67 -38.32 -29.35
CA ALA A 11 -10.79 -37.56 -28.80
C ALA A 11 -11.65 -38.53 -27.97
N THR A 12 -12.12 -38.12 -26.83
CA THR A 12 -13.25 -38.80 -26.17
C THR A 12 -14.18 -37.80 -25.49
N ALA A 13 -15.43 -38.04 -25.75
CA ALA A 13 -16.61 -37.22 -25.62
C ALA A 13 -17.14 -37.04 -24.17
N MET A 14 -17.92 -35.96 -24.03
CA MET A 14 -18.84 -35.68 -22.92
C MET A 14 -19.86 -36.82 -22.72
N VAL A 15 -20.17 -37.10 -21.44
CA VAL A 15 -21.47 -37.70 -21.05
C VAL A 15 -22.03 -36.89 -19.87
N ILE A 16 -23.15 -36.25 -20.15
CA ILE A 16 -24.07 -35.64 -19.20
C ILE A 16 -24.98 -36.78 -18.67
N THR A 17 -25.07 -36.92 -17.33
CA THR A 17 -26.20 -37.60 -16.72
C THR A 17 -26.67 -36.87 -15.47
N SER A 18 -27.84 -36.29 -15.60
CA SER A 18 -28.72 -35.84 -14.52
C SER A 18 -29.43 -37.05 -13.88
N LEU A 19 -29.44 -37.14 -12.55
CA LEU A 19 -30.45 -37.91 -11.83
C LEU A 19 -30.72 -37.30 -10.44
N THR A 20 -31.93 -36.84 -10.30
CA THR A 20 -32.66 -36.51 -9.06
C THR A 20 -33.00 -37.78 -8.27
N ALA A 21 -32.86 -37.78 -6.95
CA ALA A 21 -33.87 -38.35 -6.03
C ALA A 21 -33.54 -38.10 -4.55
N CYS A 22 -34.61 -37.87 -3.79
CA CYS A 22 -34.73 -37.64 -2.36
C CYS A 22 -34.33 -38.83 -1.47
N GLY A 23 -33.99 -38.54 -0.20
CA GLY A 23 -34.12 -39.51 0.89
C GLY A 23 -33.26 -39.17 2.12
N GLY A 24 -33.94 -38.87 3.24
CA GLY A 24 -33.34 -38.40 4.48
C GLY A 24 -32.60 -39.46 5.31
N GLY A 25 -31.82 -38.98 6.28
CA GLY A 25 -31.22 -39.80 7.33
C GLY A 25 -30.16 -39.03 8.11
N LYS A 26 -30.47 -38.71 9.37
CA LYS A 26 -29.55 -38.14 10.35
C LYS A 26 -28.35 -39.06 10.63
N SER A 27 -27.15 -38.53 10.65
CA SER A 27 -26.09 -39.00 11.55
C SER A 27 -25.03 -37.92 11.77
N THR A 28 -24.78 -37.66 13.02
CA THR A 28 -23.73 -36.76 13.57
C THR A 28 -22.35 -37.36 13.41
N THR A 29 -21.42 -36.59 12.83
CA THR A 29 -19.98 -36.65 13.20
C THR A 29 -19.34 -35.30 12.90
N THR A 30 -18.73 -34.77 13.92
CA THR A 30 -17.86 -33.61 13.96
C THR A 30 -16.60 -33.88 13.15
N ASP A 31 -16.28 -32.96 12.21
CA ASP A 31 -14.89 -32.72 11.79
C ASP A 31 -14.72 -31.26 11.43
N THR A 32 -13.76 -30.66 12.10
CA THR A 32 -13.33 -29.28 12.08
C THR A 32 -12.38 -29.07 10.90
N THR A 33 -12.79 -28.26 9.92
CA THR A 33 -11.85 -27.58 9.04
C THR A 33 -12.35 -26.16 8.82
N ALA A 34 -11.63 -25.22 9.41
CA ALA A 34 -11.82 -23.79 9.23
C ALA A 34 -11.33 -23.39 7.84
N ALA A 35 -12.25 -22.93 7.00
CA ALA A 35 -11.95 -22.11 5.84
C ALA A 35 -12.61 -20.76 6.08
N ALA A 36 -11.78 -19.73 6.28
CA ALA A 36 -12.23 -18.36 6.33
C ALA A 36 -12.56 -17.89 4.90
N GLY A 37 -13.84 -17.86 4.60
CA GLY A 37 -14.41 -17.15 3.47
C GLY A 37 -15.50 -16.26 4.03
N GLY A 38 -15.20 -15.00 4.25
CA GLY A 38 -16.21 -14.00 4.60
C GLY A 38 -17.03 -13.68 3.37
N ASP A 39 -18.26 -14.18 3.32
CA ASP A 39 -19.28 -13.72 2.38
C ASP A 39 -19.65 -12.28 2.74
N ALA A 40 -19.16 -11.33 1.93
CA ALA A 40 -19.69 -9.98 1.91
C ALA A 40 -21.14 -10.03 1.41
N LYS A 41 -22.06 -9.77 2.32
CA LYS A 41 -23.45 -9.57 1.97
C LYS A 41 -23.55 -8.32 1.11
N GLU A 42 -23.82 -8.50 -0.17
CA GLU A 42 -24.27 -7.44 -1.07
C GLU A 42 -25.52 -6.78 -0.49
N THR A 43 -25.38 -5.56 0.01
CA THR A 43 -26.52 -4.72 0.34
C THR A 43 -27.03 -4.15 -0.98
N THR A 44 -28.12 -4.69 -1.47
CA THR A 44 -28.81 -4.18 -2.66
C THR A 44 -29.25 -2.72 -2.42
N ALA A 45 -28.81 -1.83 -3.31
CA ALA A 45 -29.22 -0.45 -3.38
C ALA A 45 -30.74 -0.35 -3.69
N GLY A 46 -31.58 -0.43 -2.66
CA GLY A 46 -33.01 -0.45 -2.81
C GLY A 46 -33.83 0.36 -1.77
N GLU A 47 -33.19 0.73 -0.65
CA GLU A 47 -33.95 1.39 0.45
C GLU A 47 -33.47 2.81 0.84
N ALA A 48 -32.35 3.31 0.30
CA ALA A 48 -31.81 4.63 0.69
C ALA A 48 -32.46 5.83 -0.05
N ALA A 49 -33.25 5.62 -1.10
CA ALA A 49 -33.76 6.71 -1.93
C ALA A 49 -34.91 7.51 -1.29
N GLY A 50 -35.46 7.08 -0.16
CA GLY A 50 -36.58 7.75 0.53
C GLY A 50 -36.12 8.79 1.55
N ASP A 51 -35.08 8.54 2.29
CA ASP A 51 -34.60 9.42 3.36
C ASP A 51 -33.64 10.51 2.86
N THR A 52 -32.82 10.26 1.84
CA THR A 52 -31.91 11.23 1.25
C THR A 52 -32.56 12.44 0.65
N LYS A 53 -33.79 12.32 0.15
CA LYS A 53 -34.55 13.45 -0.43
C LYS A 53 -35.10 14.42 0.63
N ALA A 54 -35.29 13.94 1.88
CA ALA A 54 -35.71 14.78 3.00
C ALA A 54 -34.52 15.54 3.61
N GLU A 55 -33.31 14.97 3.56
CA GLU A 55 -32.09 15.59 4.06
C GLU A 55 -31.43 16.55 3.07
N SER A 56 -31.51 16.27 1.77
CA SER A 56 -30.92 17.13 0.73
C SER A 56 -31.64 18.47 0.55
N GLY A 57 -32.98 18.51 0.76
CA GLY A 57 -33.80 19.71 0.50
C GLY A 57 -33.66 20.16 -0.97
N ASP A 58 -33.45 21.49 -1.17
CA ASP A 58 -33.22 22.09 -2.49
C ASP A 58 -31.73 22.15 -2.90
N ARG A 59 -30.83 21.54 -2.12
CA ARG A 59 -29.38 21.52 -2.39
C ARG A 59 -29.07 20.68 -3.62
N LYS A 60 -28.04 21.09 -4.38
CA LYS A 60 -27.51 20.30 -5.49
C LYS A 60 -26.80 19.06 -4.97
N LYS A 61 -27.13 17.89 -5.50
CA LYS A 61 -26.57 16.62 -5.07
C LYS A 61 -25.20 16.41 -5.70
N VAL A 62 -24.22 15.98 -4.89
CA VAL A 62 -22.88 15.50 -5.27
C VAL A 62 -22.77 14.06 -4.81
N VAL A 63 -22.39 13.15 -5.71
CA VAL A 63 -22.18 11.72 -5.39
C VAL A 63 -20.69 11.46 -5.21
N PHE A 64 -20.31 10.93 -4.06
CA PHE A 64 -18.92 10.60 -3.73
C PHE A 64 -18.76 9.10 -3.50
N TRP A 65 -17.84 8.47 -4.25
CA TRP A 65 -17.45 7.08 -4.02
C TRP A 65 -16.07 6.98 -3.37
N TYR A 66 -15.98 6.23 -2.27
CA TYR A 66 -14.74 5.94 -1.54
C TYR A 66 -14.57 4.42 -1.35
N SER A 67 -13.32 3.95 -1.16
CA SER A 67 -13.01 2.51 -1.22
C SER A 67 -13.05 1.81 0.15
N HIS A 68 -13.24 2.53 1.24
CA HIS A 68 -13.11 2.06 2.61
C HIS A 68 -14.40 1.43 3.15
N THR A 69 -14.26 0.51 4.14
CA THR A 69 -15.37 -0.22 4.79
C THR A 69 -15.21 -0.21 6.32
N GLY A 70 -16.24 -0.59 7.06
CA GLY A 70 -16.20 -0.69 8.52
C GLY A 70 -15.90 0.63 9.21
N ASP A 71 -14.98 0.63 10.16
CA ASP A 71 -14.62 1.82 10.97
C ASP A 71 -13.99 2.92 10.11
N GLU A 72 -13.25 2.58 9.07
CA GLU A 72 -12.70 3.56 8.13
C GLU A 72 -13.79 4.26 7.32
N ALA A 73 -14.81 3.52 6.86
CA ALA A 73 -15.96 4.12 6.20
C ALA A 73 -16.69 5.12 7.11
N ALA A 74 -16.80 4.81 8.40
CA ALA A 74 -17.41 5.75 9.36
C ALA A 74 -16.63 7.08 9.47
N CYS A 75 -15.29 7.06 9.30
CA CYS A 75 -14.49 8.29 9.24
C CYS A 75 -14.88 9.15 8.01
N PHE A 76 -15.07 8.52 6.85
CA PHE A 76 -15.55 9.21 5.64
C PHE A 76 -16.97 9.78 5.83
N GLU A 77 -17.89 8.99 6.38
CA GLU A 77 -19.28 9.41 6.65
C GLU A 77 -19.35 10.60 7.61
N ASN A 78 -18.49 10.62 8.66
CA ASN A 78 -18.40 11.75 9.57
C ASN A 78 -17.90 13.03 8.86
N ALA A 79 -16.88 12.93 8.01
CA ALA A 79 -16.36 14.06 7.26
C ALA A 79 -17.36 14.57 6.22
N ILE A 80 -18.10 13.67 5.53
CA ILE A 80 -19.20 14.02 4.62
C ILE A 80 -20.30 14.76 5.38
N LYS A 81 -20.68 14.25 6.56
CA LYS A 81 -21.67 14.89 7.42
C LYS A 81 -21.25 16.31 7.82
N ALA A 82 -19.99 16.47 8.26
CA ALA A 82 -19.44 17.77 8.62
C ALA A 82 -19.49 18.76 7.43
N TYR A 83 -19.16 18.31 6.21
CA TYR A 83 -19.34 19.12 5.01
C TYR A 83 -20.81 19.52 4.79
N ASN A 84 -21.73 18.57 4.84
CA ASN A 84 -23.15 18.81 4.61
C ASN A 84 -23.78 19.77 5.64
N GLU A 85 -23.23 19.82 6.86
CA GLU A 85 -23.63 20.74 7.92
C GLU A 85 -22.96 22.13 7.82
N SER A 86 -21.85 22.25 7.10
CA SER A 86 -21.07 23.50 7.00
C SER A 86 -21.61 24.50 5.99
N GLN A 87 -22.46 24.07 5.05
CA GLN A 87 -22.99 24.89 3.96
C GLN A 87 -24.38 24.38 3.51
N ASP A 88 -25.09 25.16 2.69
CA ASP A 88 -26.47 24.91 2.25
C ASP A 88 -26.64 24.81 0.71
N LYS A 89 -25.55 24.89 -0.06
CA LYS A 89 -25.56 24.87 -1.53
C LYS A 89 -25.54 23.45 -2.10
N TYR A 90 -24.74 22.57 -1.51
CA TYR A 90 -24.54 21.20 -1.96
C TYR A 90 -24.91 20.16 -0.89
N PHE A 91 -25.27 18.96 -1.34
CA PHE A 91 -25.47 17.81 -0.47
C PHE A 91 -24.68 16.63 -1.01
N VAL A 92 -23.67 16.19 -0.28
CA VAL A 92 -22.84 15.04 -0.65
C VAL A 92 -23.47 13.77 -0.12
N GLU A 93 -23.68 12.81 -1.02
CA GLU A 93 -24.05 11.43 -0.70
C GLU A 93 -22.85 10.52 -0.94
N GLY A 94 -22.33 9.91 0.14
CA GLY A 94 -21.20 8.98 0.09
C GLY A 94 -21.65 7.55 -0.18
N LEU A 95 -20.83 6.79 -0.92
CA LEU A 95 -21.04 5.36 -1.15
C LEU A 95 -19.70 4.63 -1.12
N SER A 96 -19.60 3.58 -0.29
CA SER A 96 -18.43 2.70 -0.29
C SER A 96 -18.44 1.80 -1.53
N VAL A 97 -17.41 1.94 -2.38
CA VAL A 97 -17.22 1.17 -3.62
C VAL A 97 -15.75 0.78 -3.75
N SER A 98 -15.42 -0.44 -3.37
CA SER A 98 -14.06 -0.98 -3.44
C SER A 98 -13.72 -1.66 -4.78
N ASP A 99 -14.72 -1.88 -5.65
CA ASP A 99 -14.53 -2.52 -6.95
C ASP A 99 -14.02 -1.51 -7.99
N LYS A 100 -12.72 -1.54 -8.27
CA LYS A 100 -12.05 -0.68 -9.27
C LYS A 100 -12.65 -0.84 -10.68
N GLN A 101 -13.06 -2.06 -11.07
CA GLN A 101 -13.67 -2.28 -12.38
C GLN A 101 -15.02 -1.58 -12.49
N LYS A 102 -15.80 -1.59 -11.42
CA LYS A 102 -17.06 -0.84 -11.36
C LYS A 102 -16.84 0.66 -11.56
N ILE A 103 -15.80 1.23 -10.94
CA ILE A 103 -15.46 2.65 -11.11
C ILE A 103 -15.15 2.94 -12.59
N ILE A 104 -14.25 2.18 -13.22
CA ILE A 104 -13.86 2.37 -14.63
C ILE A 104 -15.06 2.22 -15.57
N VAL A 105 -15.88 1.20 -15.36
CA VAL A 105 -17.09 0.95 -16.18
C VAL A 105 -18.09 2.08 -16.03
N SER A 106 -18.30 2.60 -14.82
CA SER A 106 -19.24 3.70 -14.57
C SER A 106 -18.79 5.01 -15.24
N ILE A 107 -17.47 5.32 -15.19
CA ILE A 107 -16.91 6.50 -15.88
C ILE A 107 -17.10 6.34 -17.38
N SER A 108 -16.76 5.19 -17.95
CA SER A 108 -16.89 4.91 -19.38
C SER A 108 -18.34 4.86 -19.85
N GLY A 109 -19.26 4.45 -18.98
CA GLY A 109 -20.70 4.36 -19.23
C GLY A 109 -21.48 5.66 -19.01
N ASN A 110 -20.83 6.74 -18.63
CA ASN A 110 -21.46 8.04 -18.30
C ASN A 110 -22.39 7.97 -17.07
N GLU A 111 -22.13 7.06 -16.15
CA GLU A 111 -22.88 6.83 -14.91
C GLU A 111 -21.97 6.98 -13.67
N ALA A 112 -20.89 7.76 -13.81
CA ALA A 112 -19.92 7.97 -12.74
C ALA A 112 -20.48 8.82 -11.59
N PRO A 113 -19.92 8.67 -10.37
CA PRO A 113 -20.09 9.66 -9.32
C PRO A 113 -19.43 10.99 -9.71
N ASP A 114 -19.67 12.03 -8.90
CA ASP A 114 -19.05 13.34 -9.11
C ASP A 114 -17.63 13.40 -8.54
N VAL A 115 -17.34 12.63 -7.49
CA VAL A 115 -16.02 12.50 -6.86
C VAL A 115 -15.72 11.04 -6.60
N ILE A 116 -14.45 10.63 -6.81
CA ILE A 116 -13.93 9.32 -6.44
C ILE A 116 -12.72 9.47 -5.54
N GLU A 117 -12.59 8.60 -4.52
CA GLU A 117 -11.37 8.41 -3.74
C GLU A 117 -10.66 7.17 -4.27
N VAL A 118 -9.41 7.34 -4.70
CA VAL A 118 -8.58 6.29 -5.30
C VAL A 118 -7.10 6.48 -4.98
N SER A 119 -6.29 5.43 -5.17
CA SER A 119 -4.84 5.55 -5.05
C SER A 119 -4.23 6.46 -6.11
N ASN A 120 -3.08 7.09 -5.82
CA ASN A 120 -2.35 7.87 -6.83
C ASN A 120 -1.99 7.05 -8.09
N GLN A 121 -1.75 5.75 -7.95
CA GLN A 121 -1.53 4.86 -9.09
C GLN A 121 -2.76 4.79 -10.00
N ASP A 122 -3.96 4.71 -9.41
CA ASP A 122 -5.21 4.73 -10.18
C ASP A 122 -5.47 6.11 -10.78
N VAL A 123 -5.15 7.21 -10.04
CA VAL A 123 -5.23 8.59 -10.57
C VAL A 123 -4.41 8.73 -11.85
N LEU A 124 -3.15 8.31 -11.84
CA LEU A 124 -2.26 8.38 -13.00
C LEU A 124 -2.80 7.53 -14.17
N SER A 125 -3.28 6.32 -13.87
CA SER A 125 -3.91 5.45 -14.88
C SER A 125 -5.15 6.10 -15.50
N TYR A 126 -6.03 6.68 -14.68
CA TYR A 126 -7.25 7.33 -15.19
C TYR A 126 -6.93 8.61 -15.96
N ALA A 127 -5.93 9.37 -15.54
CA ALA A 127 -5.45 10.56 -16.26
C ALA A 127 -4.90 10.20 -17.64
N THR A 128 -4.08 9.13 -17.74
CA THR A 128 -3.55 8.63 -19.02
C THR A 128 -4.67 8.32 -20.02
N HIS A 129 -5.82 7.84 -19.54
CA HIS A 129 -6.98 7.50 -20.38
C HIS A 129 -7.99 8.66 -20.53
N GLY A 130 -7.69 9.85 -19.97
CA GLY A 130 -8.58 11.01 -20.06
C GLY A 130 -9.91 10.83 -19.30
N LEU A 131 -9.92 10.05 -18.22
CA LEU A 131 -11.12 9.72 -17.44
C LEU A 131 -11.42 10.68 -16.29
N VAL A 132 -10.42 11.47 -15.86
CA VAL A 132 -10.52 12.42 -14.74
C VAL A 132 -10.13 13.83 -15.16
N GLU A 133 -10.72 14.82 -14.52
CA GLU A 133 -10.46 16.25 -14.74
C GLU A 133 -9.07 16.65 -14.22
N SER A 134 -8.51 17.70 -14.82
CA SER A 134 -7.31 18.38 -14.32
C SER A 134 -7.63 19.14 -13.03
N ILE A 135 -7.11 18.68 -11.90
CA ILE A 135 -7.17 19.42 -10.62
C ILE A 135 -6.37 20.72 -10.72
N SER A 136 -5.27 20.75 -11.49
CA SER A 136 -4.50 21.97 -11.76
C SER A 136 -5.35 23.06 -12.41
N ASP A 137 -6.18 22.71 -13.41
CA ASP A 137 -7.03 23.68 -14.10
C ASP A 137 -8.17 24.18 -13.21
N LEU A 138 -8.79 23.29 -12.42
CA LEU A 138 -9.82 23.66 -11.46
C LEU A 138 -9.26 24.60 -10.38
N ALA A 139 -8.08 24.30 -9.85
CA ALA A 139 -7.39 25.14 -8.88
C ALA A 139 -7.02 26.50 -9.46
N ALA A 140 -6.49 26.54 -10.68
CA ALA A 140 -6.16 27.79 -11.37
C ALA A 140 -7.39 28.67 -11.61
N ALA A 141 -8.52 28.08 -12.02
CA ALA A 141 -9.78 28.79 -12.23
C ALA A 141 -10.35 29.39 -10.94
N ASP A 142 -10.08 28.77 -9.80
CA ASP A 142 -10.56 29.18 -8.47
C ASP A 142 -9.51 29.96 -7.67
N ASN A 143 -8.32 30.20 -8.21
CA ASN A 143 -7.14 30.75 -7.51
C ASN A 143 -6.78 29.98 -6.23
N TYR A 144 -6.95 28.66 -6.22
CA TYR A 144 -6.59 27.78 -5.12
C TYR A 144 -5.12 27.39 -5.21
N ASP A 145 -4.35 27.66 -4.13
CA ASP A 145 -2.90 27.45 -4.07
C ASP A 145 -2.56 26.01 -3.68
N LEU A 146 -2.53 25.10 -4.65
CA LEU A 146 -2.17 23.69 -4.41
C LEU A 146 -0.80 23.53 -3.71
N PRO A 147 0.30 24.17 -4.17
CA PRO A 147 1.60 24.09 -3.50
C PRO A 147 1.63 24.68 -2.08
N GLY A 148 0.78 25.65 -1.80
CA GLY A 148 0.65 26.22 -0.45
C GLY A 148 -0.13 25.33 0.52
N VAL A 149 -0.91 24.39 0.02
CA VAL A 149 -1.70 23.46 0.83
C VAL A 149 -1.00 22.12 0.99
N PHE A 150 -0.52 21.53 -0.09
CA PHE A 150 -0.01 20.15 -0.12
C PHE A 150 1.51 20.09 -0.23
N SER A 151 2.13 19.02 0.30
CA SER A 151 3.55 18.77 0.10
C SER A 151 3.88 18.52 -1.37
N ASN A 152 5.08 18.88 -1.80
CA ASN A 152 5.51 18.69 -3.19
C ASN A 152 5.42 17.22 -3.61
N GLN A 153 5.90 16.30 -2.78
CA GLN A 153 5.87 14.87 -3.09
C GLN A 153 4.43 14.34 -3.22
N SER A 154 3.46 14.89 -2.48
CA SER A 154 2.05 14.46 -2.61
C SER A 154 1.39 14.97 -3.90
N LEU A 155 1.75 16.18 -4.33
CA LEU A 155 1.32 16.70 -5.63
C LEU A 155 1.97 15.92 -6.78
N GLU A 156 3.27 15.66 -6.68
CA GLU A 156 4.02 14.90 -7.69
C GLU A 156 3.47 13.49 -7.87
N ALA A 157 3.09 12.82 -6.77
CA ALA A 157 2.45 11.51 -6.80
C ALA A 157 1.16 11.46 -7.64
N ASN A 158 0.51 12.60 -7.85
CA ASN A 158 -0.74 12.75 -8.60
C ASN A 158 -0.56 13.54 -9.91
N THR A 159 0.69 13.71 -10.35
CA THR A 159 1.03 14.54 -11.52
C THR A 159 1.41 13.67 -12.72
N LEU A 160 0.72 13.90 -13.84
CA LEU A 160 1.05 13.36 -15.15
C LEU A 160 1.36 14.54 -16.09
N ASP A 161 2.52 14.51 -16.76
CA ASP A 161 2.94 15.55 -17.72
C ASP A 161 2.82 17.00 -17.18
N GLY A 162 3.18 17.18 -15.90
CA GLY A 162 3.15 18.50 -15.24
C GLY A 162 1.74 18.94 -14.78
N THR A 163 0.72 18.11 -14.93
CA THR A 163 -0.67 18.41 -14.52
C THR A 163 -1.10 17.50 -13.38
N VAL A 164 -1.63 18.07 -12.30
CA VAL A 164 -2.19 17.33 -11.16
C VAL A 164 -3.62 16.86 -11.50
N TYR A 165 -3.90 15.57 -11.29
CA TYR A 165 -5.21 14.95 -11.57
C TYR A 165 -5.92 14.40 -10.33
N GLY A 166 -5.25 14.34 -9.20
CA GLY A 166 -5.81 13.97 -7.90
C GLY A 166 -5.46 14.98 -6.82
N ALA A 167 -6.44 15.42 -6.04
CA ALA A 167 -6.19 16.21 -4.83
C ALA A 167 -5.76 15.26 -3.71
N PRO A 168 -4.52 15.34 -3.19
CA PRO A 168 -4.02 14.39 -2.20
C PRO A 168 -4.80 14.50 -0.88
N LEU A 169 -5.32 13.38 -0.37
CA LEU A 169 -6.06 13.34 0.90
C LEU A 169 -5.18 12.84 2.04
N ALA A 170 -4.59 11.67 1.85
CA ALA A 170 -3.77 10.97 2.85
C ALA A 170 -2.51 10.43 2.19
N SER A 171 -1.42 10.30 2.96
CA SER A 171 -0.20 9.64 2.51
C SER A 171 0.11 8.39 3.32
N MET A 172 0.83 7.48 2.69
CA MET A 172 1.31 6.24 3.29
C MET A 172 2.78 6.06 2.93
N ILE A 173 3.60 5.84 3.95
CA ILE A 173 5.01 5.46 3.86
C ILE A 173 5.30 4.37 4.87
N ILE A 174 6.41 3.68 4.68
CA ILE A 174 6.90 2.63 5.57
C ILE A 174 8.13 3.13 6.30
N GLN A 175 8.22 2.86 7.61
CA GLN A 175 9.40 3.15 8.41
C GLN A 175 9.78 1.95 9.29
N MET A 176 10.90 2.02 9.99
CA MET A 176 11.45 0.92 10.75
C MET A 176 10.89 0.87 12.17
N PHE A 177 10.14 -0.18 12.47
CA PHE A 177 9.81 -0.61 13.84
C PHE A 177 10.94 -1.47 14.39
N TYR A 178 11.24 -1.30 15.68
CA TYR A 178 12.24 -2.12 16.36
C TYR A 178 11.79 -2.51 17.76
N ASN A 179 12.13 -3.74 18.17
CA ASN A 179 11.86 -4.23 19.51
C ASN A 179 12.96 -3.75 20.47
N LYS A 180 12.60 -2.89 21.44
CA LYS A 180 13.53 -2.28 22.39
C LYS A 180 14.15 -3.30 23.34
N ASP A 181 13.38 -4.31 23.76
CA ASP A 181 13.88 -5.32 24.70
C ASP A 181 14.93 -6.20 24.04
N ILE A 182 14.73 -6.60 22.77
CA ILE A 182 15.75 -7.34 22.00
C ILE A 182 16.96 -6.43 21.74
N LEU A 183 16.76 -5.17 21.42
CA LEU A 183 17.83 -4.20 21.18
C LEU A 183 18.73 -4.06 22.43
N GLU A 184 18.11 -3.92 23.62
CA GLU A 184 18.83 -3.84 24.90
C GLU A 184 19.55 -5.16 25.24
N GLU A 185 18.91 -6.31 25.01
CA GLU A 185 19.49 -7.63 25.21
C GLU A 185 20.81 -7.82 24.42
N ILE A 186 20.87 -7.34 23.18
CA ILE A 186 22.09 -7.41 22.36
C ILE A 186 23.09 -6.29 22.63
N GLY A 187 22.83 -5.41 23.64
CA GLY A 187 23.74 -4.39 24.13
C GLY A 187 23.68 -3.04 23.43
N TYR A 188 22.56 -2.70 22.78
CA TYR A 188 22.34 -1.40 22.18
C TYR A 188 21.18 -0.65 22.87
N THR A 189 21.25 0.67 22.89
CA THR A 189 20.21 1.55 23.46
C THR A 189 19.51 2.41 22.43
N GLU A 190 20.10 2.54 21.24
CA GLU A 190 19.62 3.34 20.11
C GLU A 190 19.44 2.47 18.88
N PRO A 191 18.44 2.77 18.03
CA PRO A 191 18.27 2.07 16.75
C PRO A 191 19.46 2.35 15.82
N PRO A 192 19.67 1.50 14.79
CA PRO A 192 20.78 1.66 13.85
C PRO A 192 20.62 2.97 13.04
N LYS A 193 21.76 3.61 12.74
CA LYS A 193 21.84 4.83 11.93
C LYS A 193 22.23 4.55 10.49
N THR A 194 22.77 3.36 10.21
CA THR A 194 23.13 2.92 8.87
C THR A 194 22.65 1.47 8.63
N MET A 195 22.57 1.07 7.37
CA MET A 195 22.21 -0.29 6.99
C MET A 195 23.26 -1.30 7.45
N GLU A 196 24.52 -0.89 7.55
CA GLU A 196 25.63 -1.69 8.06
C GLU A 196 25.45 -1.94 9.57
N GLU A 197 25.11 -0.92 10.37
CA GLU A 197 24.77 -1.09 11.79
C GLU A 197 23.54 -1.99 11.96
N LEU A 198 22.50 -1.79 11.13
CA LEU A 198 21.30 -2.64 11.14
C LEU A 198 21.68 -4.11 10.92
N TYR A 199 22.54 -4.38 9.95
CA TYR A 199 23.02 -5.75 9.67
C TYR A 199 23.75 -6.36 10.87
N GLU A 200 24.68 -5.63 11.50
CA GLU A 200 25.39 -6.10 12.68
C GLU A 200 24.45 -6.42 13.85
N MET A 201 23.51 -5.52 14.13
CA MET A 201 22.49 -5.72 15.18
C MET A 201 21.59 -6.92 14.84
N ALA A 202 21.20 -7.05 13.58
CA ALA A 202 20.39 -8.16 13.11
C ALA A 202 21.05 -9.51 13.28
N VAL A 203 22.36 -9.60 12.97
CA VAL A 203 23.14 -10.82 13.19
C VAL A 203 23.22 -11.16 14.67
N LYS A 204 23.47 -10.19 15.56
CA LYS A 204 23.51 -10.41 17.02
C LYS A 204 22.17 -10.85 17.59
N ALA A 205 21.05 -10.34 17.04
CA ALA A 205 19.71 -10.64 17.53
C ALA A 205 19.12 -11.95 17.00
N THR A 206 19.67 -12.48 15.90
CA THR A 206 19.13 -13.70 15.29
C THR A 206 19.49 -14.93 16.10
N GLU A 207 18.48 -15.70 16.49
CA GLU A 207 18.62 -16.93 17.26
C GLU A 207 18.20 -18.16 16.46
N VAL A 208 18.91 -19.25 16.67
CA VAL A 208 18.60 -20.57 16.11
C VAL A 208 18.57 -21.62 17.21
N ASP A 209 17.69 -22.60 17.09
CA ASP A 209 17.65 -23.77 17.99
C ASP A 209 18.75 -24.79 17.66
N ASP A 210 18.83 -25.86 18.46
CA ASP A 210 19.81 -26.94 18.28
C ASP A 210 19.70 -27.67 16.92
N LYS A 211 18.59 -27.50 16.22
CA LYS A 211 18.33 -28.02 14.86
C LYS A 211 18.65 -26.99 13.77
N GLY A 212 19.04 -25.79 14.18
CA GLY A 212 19.32 -24.67 13.31
C GLY A 212 18.04 -24.03 12.74
N THR A 213 16.88 -24.23 13.37
CA THR A 213 15.66 -23.51 13.03
C THR A 213 15.72 -22.11 13.62
N ILE A 214 15.37 -21.10 12.84
CA ILE A 214 15.35 -19.72 13.32
C ILE A 214 14.16 -19.55 14.28
N THR A 215 14.46 -19.16 15.51
CA THR A 215 13.47 -18.90 16.57
C THR A 215 13.19 -17.40 16.78
N ARG A 216 14.19 -16.57 16.46
CA ARG A 216 14.10 -15.11 16.44
C ARG A 216 14.89 -14.57 15.25
N LEU A 217 14.32 -13.61 14.53
CA LEU A 217 14.97 -12.99 13.36
C LEU A 217 15.30 -11.54 13.64
N GLY A 218 16.57 -11.16 13.44
CA GLY A 218 17.01 -9.78 13.59
C GLY A 218 16.72 -8.92 12.37
N TYR A 219 16.99 -9.44 11.17
CA TYR A 219 16.93 -8.68 9.92
C TYR A 219 15.47 -8.43 9.44
N PRO A 220 15.17 -7.26 8.85
CA PRO A 220 13.82 -6.94 8.42
C PRO A 220 13.45 -7.64 7.10
N LEU A 221 13.48 -8.96 7.09
CA LEU A 221 13.00 -9.77 5.95
C LEU A 221 11.49 -9.86 6.02
N PHE A 222 10.80 -9.19 5.12
CA PHE A 222 9.39 -8.99 5.33
C PHE A 222 8.43 -9.57 4.32
N PRO A 223 7.21 -9.83 4.83
CA PRO A 223 6.10 -10.40 4.10
C PRO A 223 5.37 -9.43 3.18
N LEU A 224 5.53 -8.13 3.34
CA LEU A 224 5.01 -7.17 2.39
C LEU A 224 5.97 -7.15 1.19
N ALA A 225 5.43 -7.35 0.00
CA ALA A 225 6.17 -7.13 -1.24
C ALA A 225 6.81 -5.73 -1.25
N SER A 226 6.09 -4.73 -0.73
CA SER A 226 6.61 -3.37 -0.53
C SER A 226 7.86 -3.31 0.36
N ALA A 227 7.92 -4.04 1.47
CA ALA A 227 9.07 -3.98 2.37
C ALA A 227 10.36 -4.56 1.77
N ARG A 228 10.28 -5.44 0.77
CA ARG A 228 11.44 -5.87 -0.02
C ARG A 228 12.05 -4.72 -0.81
N GLN A 229 11.21 -3.82 -1.32
CA GLN A 229 11.63 -2.65 -2.07
C GLN A 229 12.24 -1.60 -1.15
N GLU A 230 11.74 -1.44 0.09
CA GLU A 230 12.31 -0.54 1.08
C GLU A 230 13.78 -0.88 1.40
N LEU A 231 14.14 -2.18 1.44
CA LEU A 231 15.54 -2.59 1.59
C LEU A 231 16.43 -2.11 0.43
N ILE A 232 15.88 -2.01 -0.77
CA ILE A 232 16.60 -1.53 -1.95
C ILE A 232 16.71 -0.01 -1.92
N TYR A 233 15.62 0.68 -1.57
CA TYR A 233 15.60 2.14 -1.44
C TYR A 233 16.56 2.63 -0.35
N ALA A 234 16.72 1.87 0.74
CA ALA A 234 17.69 2.16 1.81
C ALA A 234 19.16 2.17 1.33
N PHE A 235 19.45 1.58 0.17
CA PHE A 235 20.76 1.66 -0.50
C PHE A 235 20.82 2.73 -1.59
N GLY A 236 19.72 3.45 -1.83
CA GLY A 236 19.58 4.41 -2.91
C GLY A 236 19.24 3.77 -4.26
N GLY A 237 19.03 2.45 -4.30
CA GLY A 237 18.62 1.74 -5.52
C GLY A 237 17.22 2.15 -5.96
N LYS A 238 17.03 2.36 -7.26
CA LYS A 238 15.75 2.75 -7.85
C LYS A 238 15.41 1.84 -9.02
N TRP A 239 14.15 1.44 -9.10
CA TRP A 239 13.65 0.61 -10.20
C TRP A 239 13.36 1.40 -11.48
N TRP A 240 13.33 2.73 -11.36
CA TRP A 240 13.11 3.69 -12.45
C TRP A 240 13.77 5.03 -12.11
N SER A 241 13.99 5.85 -13.13
CA SER A 241 14.51 7.22 -13.02
C SER A 241 13.58 8.12 -12.20
N ASP A 242 14.10 9.23 -11.70
CA ASP A 242 13.34 10.17 -10.86
C ASP A 242 12.11 10.76 -11.56
N ASP A 243 12.14 10.90 -12.89
CA ASP A 243 10.98 11.32 -13.68
C ASP A 243 9.94 10.20 -13.89
N GLY A 244 10.28 8.96 -13.51
CA GLY A 244 9.44 7.77 -13.63
C GLY A 244 9.33 7.20 -15.04
N LEU A 245 10.12 7.67 -16.02
CA LEU A 245 9.96 7.32 -17.41
C LEU A 245 10.91 6.23 -17.91
N THR A 246 12.04 6.03 -17.23
CA THR A 246 13.06 5.04 -17.64
C THR A 246 13.21 3.97 -16.55
N LEU A 247 13.14 2.70 -16.93
CA LEU A 247 13.37 1.58 -16.01
C LEU A 247 14.87 1.36 -15.78
N THR A 248 15.27 1.18 -14.52
CA THR A 248 16.67 1.10 -14.05
C THR A 248 16.97 -0.17 -13.26
N PRO A 249 16.61 -1.37 -13.74
CA PRO A 249 16.83 -2.63 -13.00
C PRO A 249 18.29 -3.02 -12.85
N ASP A 250 19.20 -2.33 -13.54
CA ASP A 250 20.66 -2.50 -13.47
C ASP A 250 21.37 -1.45 -12.60
N ASP A 251 20.61 -0.70 -11.79
CA ASP A 251 21.17 0.22 -10.81
C ASP A 251 22.11 -0.54 -9.84
N PRO A 252 23.39 -0.11 -9.69
CA PRO A 252 24.35 -0.79 -8.82
C PRO A 252 23.91 -0.88 -7.36
N ALA A 253 23.17 0.11 -6.85
CA ALA A 253 22.69 0.11 -5.47
C ALA A 253 21.66 -1.00 -5.19
N ILE A 254 20.92 -1.44 -6.22
CA ILE A 254 20.07 -2.63 -6.13
C ILE A 254 20.91 -3.87 -5.83
N LEU A 255 22.03 -4.04 -6.56
CA LEU A 255 22.94 -5.18 -6.34
C LEU A 255 23.57 -5.17 -4.95
N ASP A 256 23.94 -4.01 -4.42
CA ASP A 256 24.52 -3.89 -3.09
C ASP A 256 23.53 -4.26 -1.99
N SER A 257 22.28 -3.83 -2.10
CA SER A 257 21.18 -4.25 -1.23
C SER A 257 20.94 -5.77 -1.30
N LEU A 258 20.87 -6.32 -2.52
CA LEU A 258 20.67 -7.76 -2.72
C LEU A 258 21.80 -8.58 -2.12
N LYS A 259 23.05 -8.16 -2.26
CA LYS A 259 24.22 -8.85 -1.68
C LYS A 259 24.11 -8.89 -0.16
N MET A 260 23.86 -7.78 0.52
CA MET A 260 23.69 -7.74 1.98
C MET A 260 22.57 -8.70 2.44
N ASN A 261 21.42 -8.69 1.75
CA ASN A 261 20.30 -9.56 2.08
C ASN A 261 20.65 -11.05 1.88
N ILE A 262 21.31 -11.39 0.78
CA ILE A 262 21.71 -12.77 0.48
C ILE A 262 22.82 -13.25 1.41
N ASP A 263 23.76 -12.40 1.79
CA ASP A 263 24.78 -12.72 2.79
C ASP A 263 24.14 -13.08 4.12
N PHE A 264 23.15 -12.29 4.58
CA PHE A 264 22.38 -12.62 5.77
C PHE A 264 21.68 -13.98 5.65
N ARG A 265 20.96 -14.21 4.55
CA ARG A 265 20.27 -15.49 4.30
C ARG A 265 21.20 -16.67 4.24
N SER A 266 22.37 -16.52 3.62
CA SER A 266 23.38 -17.57 3.48
C SER A 266 23.99 -17.96 4.82
N GLN A 267 24.16 -17.00 5.74
CA GLN A 267 24.70 -17.24 7.08
C GLN A 267 23.82 -18.21 7.89
N TYR A 268 22.49 -18.11 7.77
CA TYR A 268 21.53 -18.93 8.52
C TYR A 268 20.95 -20.08 7.70
N GLY A 269 21.25 -20.14 6.41
CA GLY A 269 20.67 -21.07 5.45
C GLY A 269 19.42 -20.50 4.77
N ILE A 270 19.50 -20.33 3.45
CA ILE A 270 18.45 -19.70 2.63
C ILE A 270 17.07 -20.34 2.86
N GLU A 271 17.00 -21.69 2.84
CA GLU A 271 15.76 -22.44 3.07
C GLU A 271 15.14 -22.16 4.45
N LYS A 272 15.96 -22.10 5.50
CA LYS A 272 15.50 -21.87 6.88
C LYS A 272 15.00 -20.44 7.08
N VAL A 273 15.67 -19.47 6.47
CA VAL A 273 15.20 -18.07 6.46
C VAL A 273 13.87 -17.99 5.72
N GLN A 274 13.74 -18.69 4.59
CA GLN A 274 12.50 -18.72 3.82
C GLN A 274 11.34 -19.36 4.61
N GLU A 275 11.58 -20.47 5.34
CA GLU A 275 10.58 -21.09 6.22
C GLU A 275 10.09 -20.12 7.31
N PHE A 276 11.02 -19.39 7.95
CA PHE A 276 10.67 -18.36 8.94
C PHE A 276 9.81 -17.25 8.30
N VAL A 277 10.26 -16.71 7.17
CA VAL A 277 9.57 -15.65 6.43
C VAL A 277 8.17 -16.11 5.98
N ALA A 278 8.03 -17.34 5.46
CA ALA A 278 6.73 -17.88 5.06
C ALA A 278 5.76 -18.01 6.25
N THR A 279 6.29 -18.43 7.42
CA THR A 279 5.51 -18.48 8.66
C THR A 279 5.10 -17.09 9.13
N ALA A 280 6.03 -16.13 9.08
CA ALA A 280 5.77 -14.74 9.42
C ALA A 280 4.71 -14.12 8.50
N ASN A 281 4.75 -14.43 7.18
CA ASN A 281 3.77 -14.01 6.20
C ASN A 281 2.35 -14.51 6.52
N THR A 282 2.24 -15.80 6.83
CA THR A 282 0.96 -16.44 7.14
C THR A 282 0.33 -15.85 8.40
N ASN A 283 1.16 -15.48 9.38
CA ASN A 283 0.70 -14.98 10.68
C ASN A 283 0.66 -13.44 10.77
N ARG A 284 0.96 -12.73 9.70
CA ARG A 284 0.97 -11.27 9.71
C ARG A 284 -0.35 -10.68 10.17
N TYR A 285 -0.28 -9.72 11.10
CA TYR A 285 -1.44 -9.05 11.70
C TYR A 285 -2.45 -10.04 12.30
N THR A 286 -1.93 -11.07 12.96
CA THR A 286 -2.71 -11.99 13.80
C THR A 286 -2.11 -12.03 15.20
N GLU A 287 -2.75 -12.73 16.13
CA GLU A 287 -2.19 -12.99 17.47
C GLU A 287 -0.83 -13.72 17.45
N ASN A 288 -0.50 -14.40 16.34
CA ASN A 288 0.73 -15.16 16.14
C ASN A 288 1.76 -14.38 15.28
N ASP A 289 1.55 -13.10 15.04
CA ASP A 289 2.51 -12.26 14.32
C ASP A 289 3.87 -12.29 15.03
N MET A 290 4.94 -12.52 14.27
CA MET A 290 6.28 -12.73 14.84
C MET A 290 6.82 -11.49 15.55
N PHE A 291 6.49 -10.29 15.08
CA PHE A 291 6.87 -9.06 15.77
C PHE A 291 6.07 -8.89 17.06
N PHE A 292 4.75 -9.13 17.03
CA PHE A 292 3.88 -9.06 18.20
C PHE A 292 4.24 -10.10 19.27
N ALA A 293 4.80 -11.23 18.83
CA ALA A 293 5.29 -12.29 19.71
C ALA A 293 6.72 -12.05 20.23
N GLY A 294 7.35 -10.91 19.96
CA GLY A 294 8.73 -10.60 20.36
C GLY A 294 9.80 -11.45 19.68
N LYS A 295 9.53 -11.98 18.48
CA LYS A 295 10.42 -12.84 17.72
C LYS A 295 11.09 -12.14 16.53
N GLN A 296 11.01 -10.82 16.46
CA GLN A 296 11.70 -9.99 15.47
C GLN A 296 12.32 -8.77 16.12
N LEU A 297 13.56 -8.42 15.73
CA LEU A 297 14.17 -7.16 16.14
C LEU A 297 13.66 -6.01 15.29
N PHE A 298 13.82 -6.09 13.97
CA PHE A 298 13.45 -5.04 13.02
C PHE A 298 12.29 -5.46 12.11
N ARG A 299 11.41 -4.49 11.83
CA ARG A 299 10.30 -4.63 10.91
C ARG A 299 10.06 -3.31 10.17
N PHE A 300 9.92 -3.37 8.85
CA PHE A 300 9.49 -2.23 8.06
C PHE A 300 7.98 -2.29 7.87
N ASP A 301 7.25 -1.29 8.35
CA ASP A 301 5.78 -1.27 8.31
C ASP A 301 5.23 0.16 8.42
N GLY A 302 3.91 0.32 8.30
CA GLY A 302 3.23 1.61 8.30
C GLY A 302 2.62 2.01 9.64
N THR A 303 1.98 3.18 9.68
CA THR A 303 1.34 3.76 10.87
C THR A 303 0.27 2.87 11.49
N TRP A 304 -0.40 2.02 10.70
CA TRP A 304 -1.42 1.06 11.16
C TRP A 304 -0.90 0.02 12.15
N MET A 305 0.42 -0.19 12.25
CA MET A 305 1.01 -1.17 13.17
C MET A 305 0.62 -0.96 14.63
N ALA A 306 0.56 0.29 15.08
CA ALA A 306 0.16 0.61 16.45
C ALA A 306 -1.27 0.12 16.76
N ALA A 307 -2.19 0.32 15.83
CA ALA A 307 -3.57 -0.17 15.94
C ALA A 307 -3.63 -1.70 15.90
N MET A 308 -2.86 -2.35 15.01
CA MET A 308 -2.80 -3.81 14.93
C MET A 308 -2.26 -4.42 16.22
N MET A 309 -1.16 -3.91 16.77
CA MET A 309 -0.63 -4.37 18.06
C MET A 309 -1.64 -4.24 19.19
N LYS A 310 -2.37 -3.13 19.25
CA LYS A 310 -3.44 -2.93 20.23
C LYS A 310 -4.59 -3.93 20.05
N ASN A 311 -5.02 -4.18 18.82
CA ASN A 311 -6.11 -5.11 18.52
C ASN A 311 -5.78 -6.56 18.92
N PHE A 312 -4.52 -6.95 18.82
CA PHE A 312 -4.04 -8.29 19.18
C PHE A 312 -3.40 -8.34 20.58
N ASN A 313 -3.57 -7.30 21.42
CA ASN A 313 -3.05 -7.21 22.78
C ASN A 313 -1.56 -7.53 22.87
N SER A 314 -0.76 -7.03 21.94
CA SER A 314 0.69 -7.21 21.97
C SER A 314 1.32 -6.30 23.02
N ASP A 315 2.13 -6.88 23.91
CA ASP A 315 2.87 -6.16 24.97
C ASP A 315 4.31 -5.83 24.52
N VAL A 316 4.63 -5.93 23.24
CA VAL A 316 5.98 -5.64 22.72
C VAL A 316 6.35 -4.18 23.00
N ASN A 317 7.47 -4.00 23.70
CA ASN A 317 8.10 -2.70 23.92
C ASN A 317 8.87 -2.30 22.65
N TYR A 318 8.28 -1.43 21.84
CA TYR A 318 8.84 -1.07 20.53
C TYR A 318 9.15 0.42 20.41
N GLY A 319 9.92 0.74 19.39
CA GLY A 319 10.11 2.10 18.91
C GLY A 319 9.98 2.15 17.40
N VAL A 320 9.90 3.37 16.88
CA VAL A 320 9.96 3.64 15.43
C VAL A 320 11.16 4.54 15.18
N ALA A 321 11.86 4.31 14.08
CA ALA A 321 12.96 5.13 13.60
C ALA A 321 12.89 5.22 12.07
N LEU A 322 13.57 6.20 11.50
CA LEU A 322 13.76 6.26 10.05
C LEU A 322 14.43 4.96 9.57
N ILE A 323 14.00 4.43 8.44
CA ILE A 323 14.79 3.41 7.73
C ILE A 323 16.15 4.04 7.43
N PRO A 324 17.26 3.47 7.91
CA PRO A 324 18.55 4.11 7.75
C PRO A 324 19.03 4.05 6.29
N GLY A 325 19.82 5.03 5.88
CA GLY A 325 20.65 4.92 4.68
C GLY A 325 21.88 4.08 4.93
N THR A 326 22.77 3.96 3.94
CA THR A 326 24.09 3.35 4.10
C THR A 326 25.09 4.32 4.73
N GLU A 327 26.24 3.83 5.21
CA GLU A 327 27.37 4.71 5.64
C GLU A 327 27.81 5.66 4.53
N ALA A 328 27.72 5.24 3.28
CA ALA A 328 28.10 6.05 2.12
C ALA A 328 27.03 7.11 1.77
N HIS A 329 25.77 6.85 2.10
CA HIS A 329 24.61 7.67 1.75
C HIS A 329 23.66 7.84 2.95
N PRO A 330 24.09 8.50 4.05
CA PRO A 330 23.23 8.72 5.22
C PRO A 330 22.06 9.69 4.93
N GLU A 331 22.18 10.53 3.90
CA GLU A 331 21.15 11.51 3.49
C GLU A 331 19.86 10.87 2.95
N ILE A 332 19.92 9.60 2.53
CA ILE A 332 18.72 8.88 2.07
C ILE A 332 17.92 8.23 3.20
N ALA A 333 18.30 8.44 4.45
CA ALA A 333 17.50 7.94 5.59
C ALA A 333 16.04 8.41 5.50
N GLY A 334 15.13 7.53 5.86
CA GLY A 334 13.69 7.77 5.76
C GLY A 334 13.10 7.53 4.37
N THR A 335 13.92 7.16 3.37
CA THR A 335 13.43 6.80 2.03
C THR A 335 12.42 5.67 2.11
N SER A 336 11.31 5.85 1.42
CA SER A 336 10.23 4.86 1.32
C SER A 336 9.46 5.08 0.04
N ARG A 337 8.76 4.05 -0.45
CA ARG A 337 7.75 4.26 -1.47
C ARG A 337 6.67 5.21 -0.91
N TYR A 338 6.34 6.21 -1.70
CA TYR A 338 5.36 7.22 -1.35
C TYR A 338 4.04 6.96 -2.07
N GLU A 339 3.00 6.74 -1.30
CA GLU A 339 1.66 6.49 -1.81
C GLU A 339 0.69 7.53 -1.26
N THR A 340 -0.33 7.88 -2.05
CA THR A 340 -1.45 8.70 -1.59
C THR A 340 -2.77 8.06 -1.91
N ASN A 341 -3.75 8.26 -1.03
CA ASN A 341 -5.16 8.26 -1.40
C ASN A 341 -5.52 9.67 -1.80
N SER A 342 -6.22 9.81 -2.92
CA SER A 342 -6.49 11.10 -3.53
C SER A 342 -7.92 11.20 -4.04
N LEU A 343 -8.45 12.41 -4.09
CA LEU A 343 -9.77 12.67 -4.65
C LEU A 343 -9.63 13.13 -6.10
N SER A 344 -10.34 12.47 -7.01
CA SER A 344 -10.41 12.85 -8.42
C SER A 344 -11.86 13.09 -8.84
N ILE A 345 -12.03 13.93 -9.86
CA ILE A 345 -13.33 14.28 -10.42
C ILE A 345 -13.43 13.64 -11.81
N PRO A 346 -14.32 12.66 -12.04
CA PRO A 346 -14.54 12.09 -13.37
C PRO A 346 -14.94 13.16 -14.40
N VAL A 347 -14.44 13.04 -15.63
CA VAL A 347 -14.79 14.00 -16.73
C VAL A 347 -16.29 14.03 -17.04
N VAL A 348 -16.99 12.96 -16.71
CA VAL A 348 -18.44 12.79 -16.89
C VAL A 348 -19.27 13.16 -15.66
N ALA A 349 -18.64 13.73 -14.62
CA ALA A 349 -19.33 14.20 -13.41
C ALA A 349 -20.47 15.17 -13.76
N ASN A 350 -21.61 15.01 -13.09
CA ASN A 350 -22.81 15.83 -13.34
C ASN A 350 -22.74 17.19 -12.65
N GLU A 351 -22.20 17.26 -11.42
CA GLU A 351 -22.11 18.48 -10.61
C GLU A 351 -20.64 18.85 -10.31
N LYS A 352 -19.87 19.24 -11.35
CA LYS A 352 -18.43 19.53 -11.24
C LYS A 352 -18.09 20.67 -10.28
N GLU A 353 -18.93 21.73 -10.22
CA GLU A 353 -18.72 22.84 -9.29
C GLU A 353 -18.84 22.37 -7.83
N GLY A 354 -19.87 21.55 -7.53
CA GLY A 354 -20.06 20.98 -6.21
C GLY A 354 -18.99 19.93 -5.86
N ALA A 355 -18.57 19.15 -6.85
CA ALA A 355 -17.46 18.21 -6.71
C ALA A 355 -16.16 18.92 -6.29
N TRP A 356 -15.79 20.00 -6.98
CA TRP A 356 -14.60 20.79 -6.64
C TRP A 356 -14.71 21.49 -5.28
N ASP A 357 -15.88 22.04 -4.95
CA ASP A 357 -16.13 22.63 -3.63
C ASP A 357 -15.95 21.62 -2.50
N PHE A 358 -16.51 20.40 -2.69
CA PHE A 358 -16.34 19.30 -1.74
C PHE A 358 -14.89 18.84 -1.65
N VAL A 359 -14.19 18.66 -2.78
CA VAL A 359 -12.76 18.25 -2.80
C VAL A 359 -11.90 19.22 -1.99
N LYS A 360 -12.05 20.53 -2.17
CA LYS A 360 -11.33 21.54 -1.38
C LYS A 360 -11.56 21.41 0.12
N TYR A 361 -12.82 21.25 0.51
CA TYR A 361 -13.18 21.06 1.92
C TYR A 361 -12.64 19.73 2.46
N PHE A 362 -12.87 18.64 1.74
CA PHE A 362 -12.56 17.29 2.19
C PHE A 362 -11.05 17.00 2.25
N THR A 363 -10.24 17.79 1.59
CA THR A 363 -8.77 17.67 1.63
C THR A 363 -8.09 18.72 2.51
N ASN A 364 -8.80 19.68 3.07
CA ASN A 364 -8.20 20.78 3.85
C ASN A 364 -9.16 21.37 4.89
N SER A 365 -9.65 20.55 5.81
CA SER A 365 -10.55 20.98 6.88
C SER A 365 -10.23 20.29 8.21
N GLU A 366 -10.86 20.73 9.29
CA GLU A 366 -10.77 20.03 10.58
C GLU A 366 -11.32 18.59 10.47
N ALA A 367 -12.38 18.38 9.69
CA ALA A 367 -12.91 17.04 9.42
C ALA A 367 -11.91 16.12 8.71
N THR A 368 -11.02 16.69 7.87
CA THR A 368 -9.90 15.97 7.25
C THR A 368 -8.93 15.48 8.31
N LYS A 369 -8.56 16.33 9.26
CA LYS A 369 -7.67 15.94 10.38
C LYS A 369 -8.28 14.80 11.19
N GLU A 370 -9.56 14.90 11.56
CA GLU A 370 -10.27 13.85 12.29
C GLU A 370 -10.32 12.53 11.50
N LEU A 371 -10.54 12.60 10.19
CA LEU A 371 -10.51 11.44 9.31
C LEU A 371 -9.13 10.77 9.30
N LEU A 372 -8.06 11.55 9.11
CA LEU A 372 -6.68 11.04 9.09
C LEU A 372 -6.31 10.35 10.40
N ILE A 373 -6.67 10.96 11.55
CA ILE A 373 -6.47 10.37 12.88
C ILE A 373 -7.25 9.06 13.02
N GLY A 374 -8.52 9.06 12.62
CA GLY A 374 -9.39 7.88 12.72
C GLY A 374 -8.91 6.70 11.87
N MET A 375 -8.31 6.98 10.73
CA MET A 375 -7.74 5.98 9.83
C MET A 375 -6.27 5.63 10.10
N ALA A 376 -5.63 6.30 11.03
CA ALA A 376 -4.19 6.23 11.28
C ALA A 376 -3.35 6.50 10.01
N ASN A 377 -3.80 7.42 9.16
CA ASN A 377 -3.13 7.84 7.93
C ASN A 377 -2.38 9.16 8.11
N LEU A 378 -1.29 9.32 7.37
CA LEU A 378 -0.46 10.52 7.42
C LEU A 378 -1.06 11.65 6.56
N PRO A 379 -0.88 12.92 6.96
CA PRO A 379 -1.35 14.06 6.19
C PRO A 379 -0.52 14.26 4.92
N THR A 380 -1.17 14.82 3.90
CA THR A 380 -0.53 15.40 2.71
C THR A 380 -0.47 16.92 2.81
N GLN A 381 -1.25 17.50 3.71
CA GLN A 381 -1.39 18.93 3.96
C GLN A 381 -0.24 19.45 4.85
N LEU A 382 0.50 20.44 4.34
CA LEU A 382 1.65 21.02 5.05
C LEU A 382 1.28 21.57 6.44
N ALA A 383 0.09 22.16 6.58
CA ALA A 383 -0.38 22.71 7.86
C ALA A 383 -0.56 21.65 8.97
N LEU A 384 -0.73 20.38 8.61
CA LEU A 384 -0.91 19.28 9.56
C LEU A 384 0.40 18.61 10.00
N TYR A 385 1.54 18.95 9.37
CA TYR A 385 2.84 18.36 9.74
C TYR A 385 3.32 18.76 11.14
N ASP A 386 2.88 19.91 11.63
CA ASP A 386 3.21 20.41 12.96
C ASP A 386 1.95 20.49 13.86
N ASP A 387 0.83 19.90 13.42
CA ASP A 387 -0.42 19.87 14.20
C ASP A 387 -0.25 18.98 15.45
N PRO A 388 -0.55 19.48 16.66
CA PRO A 388 -0.32 18.74 17.90
C PRO A 388 -1.19 17.48 18.04
N ASP A 389 -2.41 17.44 17.45
CA ASP A 389 -3.28 16.28 17.53
C ASP A 389 -2.79 15.16 16.58
N ILE A 390 -2.21 15.52 15.44
CA ILE A 390 -1.53 14.60 14.53
C ILE A 390 -0.26 14.04 15.18
N LEU A 391 0.60 14.91 15.74
CA LEU A 391 1.85 14.49 16.38
C LEU A 391 1.63 13.70 17.69
N ALA A 392 0.46 13.82 18.31
CA ALA A 392 0.09 13.02 19.47
C ALA A 392 -0.31 11.57 19.13
N GLN A 393 -0.52 11.26 17.85
CA GLN A 393 -0.82 9.89 17.43
C GLN A 393 0.41 8.98 17.62
N PRO A 394 0.23 7.69 17.95
CA PRO A 394 1.36 6.79 18.20
C PRO A 394 2.35 6.75 17.03
N ASN A 395 3.59 7.22 17.28
CA ASN A 395 4.72 7.23 16.35
C ASN A 395 4.59 8.16 15.12
N PHE A 396 3.54 8.96 15.01
CA PHE A 396 3.37 9.86 13.86
C PHE A 396 4.50 10.89 13.75
N ASP A 397 5.09 11.30 14.86
CA ASP A 397 6.27 12.17 14.89
C ASP A 397 7.41 11.65 13.99
N MET A 398 7.73 10.36 14.07
CA MET A 398 8.79 9.75 13.26
C MET A 398 8.40 9.62 11.79
N PHE A 399 7.13 9.32 11.50
CA PHE A 399 6.64 9.28 10.12
C PHE A 399 6.59 10.67 9.49
N ILE A 400 6.17 11.69 10.24
CA ILE A 400 6.21 13.09 9.79
C ILE A 400 7.64 13.56 9.54
N GLU A 401 8.59 13.15 10.40
CA GLU A 401 10.01 13.43 10.16
C GLU A 401 10.47 12.81 8.83
N ALA A 402 10.08 11.58 8.53
CA ALA A 402 10.36 10.95 7.24
C ALA A 402 9.71 11.71 6.07
N LEU A 403 8.46 12.18 6.20
CA LEU A 403 7.80 12.99 5.15
C LEU A 403 8.54 14.31 4.90
N LYS A 404 9.12 14.93 5.94
CA LYS A 404 9.91 16.18 5.83
C LYS A 404 11.23 15.99 5.10
N THR A 405 11.74 14.77 4.96
CA THR A 405 12.97 14.50 4.17
C THR A 405 12.75 14.65 2.66
N GLU A 406 11.49 14.55 2.20
CA GLU A 406 11.11 14.50 0.77
C GLU A 406 11.80 13.35 -0.01
N ASN A 407 12.25 12.30 0.68
CA ASN A 407 12.90 11.11 0.09
C ASN A 407 11.87 10.06 -0.39
N GLY A 408 10.63 10.46 -0.66
CA GLY A 408 9.58 9.56 -1.15
C GLY A 408 9.81 9.10 -2.58
N ILE A 409 9.78 7.78 -2.81
CA ILE A 409 9.89 7.19 -4.15
C ILE A 409 8.51 7.15 -4.79
N GLN A 410 8.36 7.89 -5.88
CA GLN A 410 7.12 7.94 -6.67
C GLN A 410 6.98 6.71 -7.56
N TYR A 411 5.76 6.38 -8.00
CA TYR A 411 5.54 5.33 -8.99
C TYR A 411 6.09 5.70 -10.36
N ALA A 412 6.54 4.69 -11.13
CA ALA A 412 6.87 4.91 -12.54
C ALA A 412 5.61 5.32 -13.33
N LYS A 413 5.84 6.19 -14.32
CA LYS A 413 4.80 6.75 -15.21
C LYS A 413 4.80 6.00 -16.56
N ILE A 414 4.77 4.67 -16.49
CA ILE A 414 4.76 3.77 -17.66
C ILE A 414 3.45 3.00 -17.74
N GLU A 415 3.01 2.66 -18.94
CA GLU A 415 1.75 1.96 -19.18
C GLU A 415 1.73 0.57 -18.51
N ASP A 416 2.81 -0.19 -18.60
CA ASP A 416 2.93 -1.57 -18.10
C ASP A 416 3.50 -1.67 -16.68
N LEU A 417 3.28 -0.68 -15.79
CA LEU A 417 3.84 -0.66 -14.43
C LEU A 417 3.52 -1.92 -13.63
N ALA A 418 2.27 -2.40 -13.68
CA ALA A 418 1.86 -3.60 -12.95
C ALA A 418 2.64 -4.84 -13.40
N LYS A 419 2.92 -4.96 -14.71
CA LYS A 419 3.73 -6.04 -15.26
C LYS A 419 5.19 -5.93 -14.82
N TYR A 420 5.75 -4.71 -14.86
CA TYR A 420 7.12 -4.49 -14.40
C TYR A 420 7.28 -4.79 -12.91
N THR A 421 6.35 -4.35 -12.07
CA THR A 421 6.35 -4.68 -10.62
C THR A 421 6.29 -6.19 -10.39
N SER A 422 5.47 -6.92 -11.15
CA SER A 422 5.43 -8.38 -11.06
C SER A 422 6.74 -9.04 -11.45
N LEU A 423 7.43 -8.51 -12.48
CA LEU A 423 8.77 -8.99 -12.86
C LEU A 423 9.81 -8.68 -11.78
N ILE A 424 9.78 -7.50 -11.17
CA ILE A 424 10.66 -7.17 -10.04
C ILE A 424 10.52 -8.24 -8.93
N GLU A 425 9.30 -8.54 -8.50
CA GLU A 425 9.06 -9.53 -7.45
C GLU A 425 9.55 -10.94 -7.86
N GLU A 426 9.33 -11.35 -9.10
CA GLU A 426 9.79 -12.65 -9.62
C GLU A 426 11.32 -12.76 -9.59
N TYR A 427 12.03 -11.74 -10.07
CA TYR A 427 13.50 -11.77 -10.11
C TYR A 427 14.13 -11.57 -8.73
N LEU A 428 13.49 -10.83 -7.83
CA LEU A 428 13.87 -10.80 -6.42
C LEU A 428 13.73 -12.18 -5.77
N ASP A 429 12.67 -12.91 -6.07
CA ASP A 429 12.49 -14.29 -5.59
C ASP A 429 13.57 -15.23 -6.12
N TYR A 430 13.97 -15.11 -7.38
CA TYR A 430 15.08 -15.90 -7.91
C TYR A 430 16.40 -15.66 -7.17
N ALA A 431 16.71 -14.40 -6.87
CA ALA A 431 17.91 -14.04 -6.13
C ALA A 431 17.82 -14.47 -4.65
N TYR A 432 16.74 -14.13 -3.95
CA TYR A 432 16.58 -14.42 -2.52
C TYR A 432 16.49 -15.90 -2.19
N ASN A 433 16.02 -16.73 -3.12
CA ASN A 433 15.92 -18.17 -2.96
C ASN A 433 17.14 -18.93 -3.53
N GLY A 434 18.18 -18.21 -3.97
CA GLY A 434 19.42 -18.80 -4.49
C GLY A 434 19.26 -19.55 -5.82
N MET A 435 18.17 -19.27 -6.57
CA MET A 435 17.95 -19.86 -7.90
C MET A 435 18.84 -19.20 -8.95
N GLN A 436 19.17 -17.92 -8.76
CA GLN A 436 20.09 -17.13 -9.57
C GLN A 436 20.97 -16.28 -8.66
N THR A 437 22.16 -15.89 -9.15
CA THR A 437 22.94 -14.86 -8.47
C THR A 437 22.23 -13.49 -8.60
N PRO A 438 22.52 -12.52 -7.72
CA PRO A 438 21.99 -11.16 -7.87
C PRO A 438 22.22 -10.58 -9.27
N GLU A 439 23.41 -10.74 -9.80
CA GLU A 439 23.81 -10.25 -11.12
C GLU A 439 23.01 -10.92 -12.25
N GLU A 440 22.80 -12.25 -12.17
CA GLU A 440 22.01 -12.99 -13.14
C GLU A 440 20.52 -12.57 -13.09
N ALA A 441 19.97 -12.42 -11.89
CA ALA A 441 18.58 -11.99 -11.69
C ALA A 441 18.37 -10.57 -12.23
N MET A 442 19.20 -9.62 -11.86
CA MET A 442 19.06 -8.24 -12.33
C MET A 442 19.29 -8.10 -13.83
N LYS A 443 20.22 -8.87 -14.39
CA LYS A 443 20.41 -8.94 -15.85
C LYS A 443 19.16 -9.49 -16.54
N GLY A 444 18.56 -10.55 -16.01
CA GLY A 444 17.32 -11.13 -16.52
C GLY A 444 16.17 -10.13 -16.50
N LEU A 445 16.01 -9.42 -15.36
CA LEU A 445 15.01 -8.35 -15.24
C LEU A 445 15.25 -7.23 -16.26
N ALA A 446 16.51 -6.78 -16.44
CA ALA A 446 16.86 -5.75 -17.40
C ALA A 446 16.53 -6.17 -18.85
N ASP A 447 16.71 -7.44 -19.19
CA ASP A 447 16.36 -7.95 -20.51
C ASP A 447 14.82 -7.99 -20.73
N GLN A 448 14.03 -8.24 -19.67
CA GLN A 448 12.57 -8.16 -19.75
C GLN A 448 12.07 -6.70 -19.76
N ALA A 449 12.68 -5.82 -18.97
CA ALA A 449 12.31 -4.39 -18.90
C ALA A 449 12.42 -3.68 -20.27
N LYS A 450 13.40 -4.06 -21.12
CA LYS A 450 13.54 -3.54 -22.50
C LYS A 450 12.32 -3.79 -23.38
N MET A 451 11.46 -4.73 -23.02
CA MET A 451 10.24 -5.02 -23.80
C MET A 451 9.02 -4.22 -23.30
N LEU A 452 9.19 -3.44 -22.23
CA LEU A 452 8.15 -2.62 -21.62
C LEU A 452 8.36 -1.11 -21.87
N GLN A 453 9.47 -0.75 -22.48
CA GLN A 453 9.86 0.64 -22.84
C GLN A 453 9.68 0.92 -24.33
#